data_44c64f692463c756c8bd0f3b627b0226
#
_entry.id   44c64f692463c756c8bd0f3b627b0226
#
_cell.length_a   1.000
_cell.length_b   1.000
_cell.length_c   1.000
_cell.angle_alpha   90.00
_cell.angle_beta   90.00
_cell.angle_gamma   90.00
#
_symmetry.space_group_name_H-M   'P 1'
#
loop_
_entity.id
_entity.type
_entity.pdbx_description
1 polymer ?
#
loop_
_entity_poly.entity_id
_entity_poly.type
_entity_poly.pdbx_seq_one_letter_code
_entity_poly.pdbx_strand_id
1 'polypeptide(L)'
;MTLSGLAEEYLGWLAIEKGRSANTLGAYRRDLLSATVAFAALDLTLEGASVVDLEAYLASLAGRGSARASVARAASVLRGFYRFVVDQGALSSDPTSDLRPLSSATALPKALSVDQIALILDACDGDDPLARRDRAVLEVLYASGARVSEVTALDLMSADRSDGLLLVRGKGNRERIVPLGSYAAAALDRWTGPEGRGALAPARWQRRGDESALFLTARGGRLTRQATFALLQRRAAVVGLSDVVSPHVLRHSCATHLLANGADIRVVQEVLGHRSIATTQRYTKVDPEHLRATLERAHPRGRPRTSRS
;
A
#
# COMPACT_ATOMS: atom_id res chain seq x y z
N MET A 1 -9.06 22.35 19.53
CA MET A 1 -8.20 23.27 18.79
C MET A 1 -8.45 23.04 17.30
N THR A 2 -8.65 24.09 16.51
CA THR A 2 -8.94 24.05 15.07
C THR A 2 -7.71 24.51 14.29
N LEU A 3 -7.62 24.13 13.01
CA LEU A 3 -6.60 24.68 12.10
C LEU A 3 -6.87 26.16 11.83
N SER A 4 -5.84 26.89 11.44
CA SER A 4 -5.97 28.25 10.92
C SER A 4 -6.70 28.26 9.57
N GLY A 5 -7.20 29.43 9.17
CA GLY A 5 -7.83 29.60 7.85
C GLY A 5 -6.90 29.20 6.72
N LEU A 6 -5.64 29.63 6.77
CA LEU A 6 -4.63 29.30 5.76
C LEU A 6 -4.33 27.80 5.67
N ALA A 7 -4.35 27.09 6.81
CA ALA A 7 -4.15 25.64 6.81
C ALA A 7 -5.35 24.89 6.19
N GLU A 8 -6.58 25.37 6.41
CA GLU A 8 -7.78 24.83 5.75
C GLU A 8 -7.77 25.12 4.24
N GLU A 9 -7.39 26.33 3.84
CA GLU A 9 -7.23 26.72 2.43
C GLU A 9 -6.18 25.85 1.72
N TYR A 10 -5.03 25.61 2.37
CA TYR A 10 -4.01 24.72 1.85
C TYR A 10 -4.55 23.29 1.61
N LEU A 11 -5.31 22.75 2.55
CA LEU A 11 -5.92 21.43 2.39
C LEU A 11 -6.97 21.43 1.27
N GLY A 12 -7.75 22.51 1.13
CA GLY A 12 -8.68 22.72 0.03
C GLY A 12 -7.99 22.79 -1.32
N TRP A 13 -6.91 23.56 -1.42
CA TRP A 13 -6.08 23.65 -2.63
C TRP A 13 -5.47 22.28 -3.02
N LEU A 14 -4.98 21.53 -2.04
CA LEU A 14 -4.47 20.18 -2.29
C LEU A 14 -5.56 19.23 -2.79
N ALA A 15 -6.80 19.38 -2.33
CA ALA A 15 -7.92 18.58 -2.77
C ALA A 15 -8.29 18.89 -4.22
N ILE A 16 -8.48 20.18 -4.53
CA ILE A 16 -9.03 20.66 -5.80
C ILE A 16 -7.95 20.70 -6.88
N GLU A 17 -6.87 21.45 -6.64
CA GLU A 17 -5.84 21.70 -7.67
C GLU A 17 -4.84 20.54 -7.82
N LYS A 18 -4.49 19.86 -6.72
CA LYS A 18 -3.52 18.75 -6.77
C LYS A 18 -4.16 17.35 -6.78
N GLY A 19 -5.49 17.27 -6.68
CA GLY A 19 -6.24 16.01 -6.72
C GLY A 19 -5.78 14.99 -5.66
N ARG A 20 -5.40 15.46 -4.46
CA ARG A 20 -4.94 14.58 -3.38
C ARG A 20 -6.11 13.74 -2.86
N SER A 21 -5.81 12.49 -2.45
CA SER A 21 -6.84 11.60 -1.93
C SER A 21 -7.30 12.01 -0.53
N ALA A 22 -8.54 11.67 -0.15
CA ALA A 22 -9.08 11.91 1.19
C ALA A 22 -8.17 11.34 2.29
N ASN A 23 -7.56 10.18 2.09
CA ASN A 23 -6.60 9.61 3.04
C ASN A 23 -5.33 10.47 3.19
N THR A 24 -4.83 11.04 2.10
CA THR A 24 -3.67 11.95 2.12
C THR A 24 -4.02 13.23 2.84
N LEU A 25 -5.18 13.82 2.51
CA LEU A 25 -5.66 15.04 3.16
C LEU A 25 -5.92 14.84 4.65
N GLY A 26 -6.50 13.70 5.05
CA GLY A 26 -6.68 13.33 6.45
C GLY A 26 -5.36 13.15 7.20
N ALA A 27 -4.32 12.61 6.56
CA ALA A 27 -2.99 12.52 7.15
C ALA A 27 -2.34 13.91 7.31
N TYR A 28 -2.41 14.74 6.28
CA TYR A 28 -1.87 16.10 6.29
C TYR A 28 -2.58 17.00 7.31
N ARG A 29 -3.92 16.89 7.41
CA ARG A 29 -4.69 17.58 8.45
C ARG A 29 -4.22 17.22 9.86
N ARG A 30 -3.95 15.93 10.12
CA ARG A 30 -3.43 15.51 11.44
C ARG A 30 -2.03 16.04 11.71
N ASP A 31 -1.15 16.07 10.69
CA ASP A 31 0.19 16.58 10.85
C ASP A 31 0.18 18.11 11.12
N LEU A 32 -0.64 18.89 10.38
CA LEU A 32 -0.82 20.32 10.62
C LEU A 32 -1.43 20.62 11.99
N LEU A 33 -2.46 19.87 12.39
CA LEU A 33 -3.08 20.03 13.69
C LEU A 33 -2.10 19.72 14.83
N SER A 34 -1.27 18.69 14.68
CA SER A 34 -0.23 18.35 15.64
C SER A 34 0.80 19.47 15.78
N ALA A 35 1.20 20.09 14.68
CA ALA A 35 2.10 21.25 14.69
C ALA A 35 1.44 22.47 15.33
N THR A 36 0.18 22.78 14.97
CA THR A 36 -0.59 23.89 15.56
C THR A 36 -0.68 23.75 17.08
N VAL A 37 -0.96 22.54 17.59
CA VAL A 37 -1.01 22.29 19.05
C VAL A 37 0.34 22.49 19.72
N ALA A 38 1.42 22.03 19.08
CA ALA A 38 2.78 22.17 19.62
C ALA A 38 3.22 23.64 19.65
N PHE A 39 2.95 24.42 18.62
CA PHE A 39 3.30 25.83 18.55
C PHE A 39 2.45 26.70 19.49
N ALA A 40 1.15 26.38 19.61
CA ALA A 40 0.30 27.09 20.57
C ALA A 40 0.74 26.92 22.03
N ALA A 41 1.39 25.81 22.37
CA ALA A 41 2.00 25.62 23.69
C ALA A 41 3.20 26.53 23.94
N LEU A 42 3.71 27.20 22.90
CA LEU A 42 4.79 28.17 22.93
C LEU A 42 4.29 29.60 22.60
N ASP A 43 2.97 29.82 22.68
CA ASP A 43 2.30 31.06 22.29
C ASP A 43 2.57 31.50 20.84
N LEU A 44 2.85 30.53 19.95
CA LEU A 44 3.07 30.74 18.53
C LEU A 44 1.87 30.25 17.69
N THR A 45 1.66 30.92 16.57
CA THR A 45 0.77 30.40 15.50
C THR A 45 1.56 29.51 14.55
N LEU A 46 0.84 28.70 13.76
CA LEU A 46 1.47 27.85 12.73
C LEU A 46 2.25 28.71 11.72
N GLU A 47 1.70 29.86 11.34
CA GLU A 47 2.29 30.81 10.38
C GLU A 47 3.45 31.61 10.97
N GLY A 48 3.47 31.78 12.28
CA GLY A 48 4.52 32.57 12.99
C GLY A 48 5.73 31.77 13.44
N ALA A 49 5.75 30.46 13.22
CA ALA A 49 6.85 29.63 13.63
C ALA A 49 8.11 29.86 12.77
N SER A 50 9.26 30.00 13.43
CA SER A 50 10.57 30.11 12.79
C SER A 50 11.13 28.75 12.38
N VAL A 51 12.23 28.75 11.61
CA VAL A 51 12.96 27.51 11.28
C VAL A 51 13.40 26.75 12.54
N VAL A 52 13.80 27.46 13.60
CA VAL A 52 14.21 26.85 14.88
C VAL A 52 13.04 26.14 15.56
N ASP A 53 11.84 26.75 15.56
CA ASP A 53 10.63 26.15 16.13
C ASP A 53 10.21 24.90 15.34
N LEU A 54 10.34 24.95 14.02
CA LEU A 54 10.05 23.81 13.14
C LEU A 54 11.02 22.65 13.37
N GLU A 55 12.32 22.93 13.52
CA GLU A 55 13.33 21.92 13.83
C GLU A 55 13.08 21.31 15.22
N ALA A 56 12.79 22.12 16.22
CA ALA A 56 12.45 21.67 17.57
C ALA A 56 11.20 20.80 17.58
N TYR A 57 10.16 21.18 16.84
CA TYR A 57 8.95 20.39 16.68
C TYR A 57 9.23 19.02 16.05
N LEU A 58 9.96 18.98 14.93
CA LEU A 58 10.30 17.73 14.26
C LEU A 58 11.19 16.82 15.14
N ALA A 59 12.13 17.40 15.87
CA ALA A 59 12.94 16.69 16.85
C ALA A 59 12.08 16.11 18.00
N SER A 60 11.09 16.87 18.48
CA SER A 60 10.17 16.40 19.51
C SER A 60 9.30 15.23 19.05
N LEU A 61 8.88 15.19 17.76
CA LEU A 61 8.19 14.04 17.20
C LEU A 61 9.07 12.78 17.22
N ALA A 62 10.35 12.93 16.85
CA ALA A 62 11.31 11.83 16.90
C ALA A 62 11.57 11.35 18.32
N GLY A 63 11.75 12.27 19.28
CA GLY A 63 11.97 11.97 20.70
C GLY A 63 10.79 11.27 21.37
N ARG A 64 9.56 11.49 20.89
CA ARG A 64 8.34 10.79 21.35
C ARG A 64 8.12 9.42 20.69
N GLY A 65 9.09 8.90 19.97
CA GLY A 65 9.02 7.57 19.35
C GLY A 65 8.19 7.53 18.05
N SER A 66 7.92 8.67 17.42
CA SER A 66 7.25 8.67 16.12
C SER A 66 8.10 7.98 15.07
N ALA A 67 7.48 7.15 14.23
CA ALA A 67 8.18 6.50 13.13
C ALA A 67 8.86 7.55 12.21
N ARG A 68 10.08 7.29 11.76
CA ARG A 68 10.86 8.17 10.86
C ARG A 68 10.06 8.63 9.65
N ALA A 69 9.27 7.74 9.05
CA ALA A 69 8.39 8.07 7.92
C ALA A 69 7.31 9.10 8.29
N SER A 70 6.81 9.08 9.53
CA SER A 70 5.84 10.06 10.03
C SER A 70 6.48 11.43 10.22
N VAL A 71 7.70 11.48 10.77
CA VAL A 71 8.46 12.74 10.91
C VAL A 71 8.80 13.34 9.55
N ALA A 72 9.26 12.51 8.61
CA ALA A 72 9.55 12.93 7.23
C ALA A 72 8.29 13.45 6.50
N ARG A 73 7.13 12.80 6.72
CA ARG A 73 5.84 13.28 6.20
C ARG A 73 5.46 14.62 6.80
N ALA A 74 5.55 14.79 8.13
CA ALA A 74 5.27 16.06 8.78
C ALA A 74 6.15 17.20 8.24
N ALA A 75 7.45 16.97 8.07
CA ALA A 75 8.36 17.93 7.44
C ALA A 75 7.95 18.28 5.99
N SER A 76 7.52 17.28 5.21
CA SER A 76 7.04 17.49 3.84
C SER A 76 5.73 18.29 3.81
N VAL A 77 4.83 18.03 4.75
CA VAL A 77 3.56 18.78 4.88
C VAL A 77 3.81 20.22 5.24
N LEU A 78 4.70 20.48 6.21
CA LEU A 78 5.09 21.86 6.61
C LEU A 78 5.74 22.61 5.44
N ARG A 79 6.68 22.01 4.72
CA ARG A 79 7.25 22.63 3.50
C ARG A 79 6.20 22.96 2.45
N GLY A 80 5.25 22.06 2.24
CA GLY A 80 4.15 22.31 1.31
C GLY A 80 3.24 23.45 1.76
N PHE A 81 2.92 23.50 3.04
CA PHE A 81 2.11 24.54 3.65
C PHE A 81 2.77 25.92 3.55
N TYR A 82 4.00 26.07 4.03
CA TYR A 82 4.66 27.38 4.00
C TYR A 82 4.91 27.89 2.58
N ARG A 83 5.26 27.02 1.64
CA ARG A 83 5.33 27.40 0.22
C ARG A 83 3.99 27.93 -0.28
N PHE A 84 2.89 27.26 0.05
CA PHE A 84 1.55 27.72 -0.31
C PHE A 84 1.24 29.09 0.31
N VAL A 85 1.55 29.29 1.60
CA VAL A 85 1.29 30.56 2.30
C VAL A 85 2.12 31.71 1.72
N VAL A 86 3.36 31.47 1.30
CA VAL A 86 4.20 32.45 0.58
C VAL A 86 3.60 32.73 -0.80
N ASP A 87 3.19 31.70 -1.55
CA ASP A 87 2.58 31.84 -2.88
C ASP A 87 1.24 32.66 -2.80
N GLN A 88 0.54 32.58 -1.66
CA GLN A 88 -0.65 33.41 -1.39
C GLN A 88 -0.31 34.83 -0.90
N GLY A 89 0.98 35.15 -0.71
CA GLY A 89 1.42 36.46 -0.24
C GLY A 89 1.18 36.73 1.25
N ALA A 90 0.77 35.72 2.04
CA ALA A 90 0.52 35.84 3.46
C ALA A 90 1.81 35.82 4.31
N LEU A 91 2.91 35.32 3.76
CA LEU A 91 4.24 35.40 4.32
C LEU A 91 5.23 35.94 3.27
N SER A 92 6.22 36.70 3.72
CA SER A 92 7.27 37.27 2.84
C SER A 92 8.38 36.27 2.52
N SER A 93 8.56 35.23 3.33
CA SER A 93 9.59 34.21 3.16
C SER A 93 9.13 32.85 3.69
N ASP A 94 9.68 31.78 3.14
CA ASP A 94 9.40 30.41 3.56
C ASP A 94 10.40 29.99 4.66
N PRO A 95 9.98 29.83 5.93
CA PRO A 95 10.87 29.45 7.02
C PRO A 95 11.38 28.02 6.87
N THR A 96 10.79 27.21 5.96
CA THR A 96 11.26 25.85 5.70
C THR A 96 12.38 25.77 4.68
N SER A 97 12.76 26.88 4.02
CA SER A 97 13.86 26.91 3.05
C SER A 97 15.19 26.42 3.65
N ASP A 98 15.45 26.80 4.90
CA ASP A 98 16.66 26.43 5.64
C ASP A 98 16.48 25.21 6.53
N LEU A 99 15.29 24.61 6.54
CA LEU A 99 15.01 23.40 7.30
C LEU A 99 15.91 22.27 6.79
N ARG A 100 16.80 21.78 7.63
CA ARG A 100 17.73 20.70 7.28
C ARG A 100 16.96 19.48 6.77
N PRO A 101 17.41 18.86 5.66
CA PRO A 101 16.83 17.59 5.24
C PRO A 101 16.92 16.62 6.40
N LEU A 102 15.78 16.12 6.87
CA LEU A 102 15.81 14.95 7.76
C LEU A 102 16.51 13.87 6.95
N SER A 103 17.69 13.47 7.39
CA SER A 103 18.50 12.44 6.73
C SER A 103 17.61 11.25 6.42
N SER A 104 17.12 11.15 5.22
CA SER A 104 16.39 10.02 4.70
C SER A 104 17.38 8.94 4.29
N ALA A 105 18.19 8.50 5.25
CA ALA A 105 18.84 7.20 5.13
C ALA A 105 17.79 6.10 5.41
N THR A 106 16.64 6.19 4.78
CA THR A 106 15.82 5.02 4.51
C THR A 106 16.42 4.44 3.24
N ALA A 107 17.40 3.55 3.39
CA ALA A 107 17.62 2.57 2.36
C ALA A 107 16.24 2.07 1.93
N LEU A 108 15.94 2.14 0.62
CA LEU A 108 14.73 1.53 0.09
C LEU A 108 14.62 0.14 0.72
N PRO A 109 13.46 -0.23 1.26
CA PRO A 109 13.31 -1.56 1.87
C PRO A 109 13.86 -2.58 0.89
N LYS A 110 14.89 -3.33 1.32
CA LYS A 110 15.52 -4.32 0.45
C LYS A 110 14.45 -5.34 0.08
N ALA A 111 14.32 -5.64 -1.22
CA ALA A 111 13.41 -6.68 -1.65
C ALA A 111 13.75 -8.00 -0.92
N LEU A 112 12.73 -8.70 -0.44
CA LEU A 112 12.93 -10.04 0.09
C LEU A 112 13.35 -10.98 -1.03
N SER A 113 14.18 -11.97 -0.72
CA SER A 113 14.51 -13.02 -1.70
C SER A 113 13.30 -13.91 -1.99
N VAL A 114 13.35 -14.64 -3.09
CA VAL A 114 12.31 -15.63 -3.44
C VAL A 114 12.12 -16.65 -2.32
N ASP A 115 13.22 -17.11 -1.72
CA ASP A 115 13.20 -18.09 -0.62
C ASP A 115 12.59 -17.50 0.65
N GLN A 116 12.91 -16.25 1.00
CA GLN A 116 12.29 -15.58 2.15
C GLN A 116 10.77 -15.43 1.98
N ILE A 117 10.31 -15.13 0.77
CA ILE A 117 8.87 -15.06 0.48
C ILE A 117 8.26 -16.47 0.55
N ALA A 118 8.92 -17.50 0.01
CA ALA A 118 8.45 -18.86 0.11
C ALA A 118 8.27 -19.29 1.58
N LEU A 119 9.24 -18.99 2.45
CA LEU A 119 9.16 -19.28 3.89
C LEU A 119 7.93 -18.61 4.53
N ILE A 120 7.66 -17.33 4.23
CA ILE A 120 6.50 -16.61 4.77
C ILE A 120 5.19 -17.25 4.28
N LEU A 121 5.13 -17.62 3.01
CA LEU A 121 3.97 -18.28 2.42
C LEU A 121 3.76 -19.67 3.03
N ASP A 122 4.81 -20.45 3.20
CA ASP A 122 4.75 -21.79 3.76
C ASP A 122 4.41 -21.76 5.27
N ALA A 123 4.71 -20.66 5.98
CA ALA A 123 4.22 -20.44 7.33
C ALA A 123 2.68 -20.28 7.43
N CYS A 124 1.97 -20.21 6.28
CA CYS A 124 0.50 -20.28 6.22
C CYS A 124 0.00 -21.72 6.02
N ASP A 125 0.82 -22.71 6.24
CA ASP A 125 0.41 -24.11 6.10
C ASP A 125 -0.61 -24.50 7.17
N GLY A 126 -1.60 -25.29 6.76
CA GLY A 126 -2.70 -25.73 7.59
C GLY A 126 -4.02 -25.82 6.83
N ASP A 127 -4.93 -26.61 7.36
CA ASP A 127 -6.25 -26.86 6.75
C ASP A 127 -7.37 -26.05 7.39
N ASP A 128 -7.09 -25.31 8.46
CA ASP A 128 -8.09 -24.43 9.06
C ASP A 128 -8.43 -23.23 8.13
N PRO A 129 -9.67 -22.71 8.23
CA PRO A 129 -10.14 -21.64 7.33
C PRO A 129 -9.26 -20.39 7.36
N LEU A 130 -8.65 -20.06 8.50
CA LEU A 130 -7.79 -18.86 8.61
C LEU A 130 -6.44 -19.08 7.95
N ALA A 131 -5.86 -20.29 8.05
CA ALA A 131 -4.62 -20.63 7.34
C ALA A 131 -4.84 -20.59 5.82
N ARG A 132 -5.93 -21.19 5.32
CA ARG A 132 -6.32 -21.12 3.89
C ARG A 132 -6.48 -19.68 3.42
N ARG A 133 -7.17 -18.83 4.21
CA ARG A 133 -7.30 -17.40 3.91
C ARG A 133 -5.95 -16.69 3.87
N ASP A 134 -5.14 -16.88 4.90
CA ASP A 134 -3.86 -16.21 5.04
C ASP A 134 -2.96 -16.55 3.84
N ARG A 135 -2.90 -17.83 3.47
CA ARG A 135 -2.18 -18.29 2.28
C ARG A 135 -2.69 -17.58 1.01
N ALA A 136 -4.00 -17.60 0.77
CA ALA A 136 -4.58 -17.01 -0.44
C ALA A 136 -4.35 -15.49 -0.51
N VAL A 137 -4.48 -14.76 0.61
CA VAL A 137 -4.21 -13.31 0.67
C VAL A 137 -2.76 -13.01 0.30
N LEU A 138 -1.79 -13.74 0.88
CA LEU A 138 -0.37 -13.48 0.66
C LEU A 138 0.08 -13.91 -0.73
N GLU A 139 -0.42 -15.04 -1.25
CA GLU A 139 -0.19 -15.46 -2.63
C GLU A 139 -0.71 -14.42 -3.63
N VAL A 140 -1.93 -13.92 -3.45
CA VAL A 140 -2.51 -12.88 -4.32
C VAL A 140 -1.71 -11.58 -4.22
N LEU A 141 -1.32 -11.14 -3.02
CA LEU A 141 -0.49 -9.94 -2.85
C LEU A 141 0.83 -10.04 -3.62
N TYR A 142 1.51 -11.17 -3.49
CA TYR A 142 2.80 -11.37 -4.13
C TYR A 142 2.68 -11.61 -5.63
N ALA A 143 1.77 -12.46 -6.09
CA ALA A 143 1.59 -12.79 -7.50
C ALA A 143 1.13 -11.59 -8.34
N SER A 144 0.20 -10.79 -7.80
CA SER A 144 -0.36 -9.64 -8.53
C SER A 144 0.43 -8.35 -8.34
N GLY A 145 1.29 -8.27 -7.32
CA GLY A 145 1.91 -7.02 -6.89
C GLY A 145 0.89 -5.92 -6.57
N ALA A 146 -0.38 -6.26 -6.33
CA ALA A 146 -1.44 -5.30 -6.04
C ALA A 146 -1.22 -4.60 -4.69
N ARG A 147 -1.77 -3.39 -4.54
CA ARG A 147 -1.75 -2.70 -3.25
C ARG A 147 -2.67 -3.43 -2.27
N VAL A 148 -2.31 -3.40 -0.99
CA VAL A 148 -3.14 -4.02 0.07
C VAL A 148 -4.59 -3.54 0.03
N SER A 149 -4.83 -2.25 -0.29
CA SER A 149 -6.17 -1.70 -0.44
C SER A 149 -6.93 -2.27 -1.65
N GLU A 150 -6.24 -2.61 -2.70
CA GLU A 150 -6.80 -3.24 -3.89
C GLU A 150 -7.19 -4.69 -3.57
N VAL A 151 -6.31 -5.44 -2.90
CA VAL A 151 -6.59 -6.83 -2.50
C VAL A 151 -7.74 -6.93 -1.50
N THR A 152 -7.81 -6.03 -0.52
CA THR A 152 -8.93 -6.04 0.45
C THR A 152 -10.26 -5.59 -0.15
N ALA A 153 -10.25 -4.91 -1.29
CA ALA A 153 -11.45 -4.49 -2.01
C ALA A 153 -11.96 -5.53 -3.02
N LEU A 154 -11.26 -6.64 -3.23
CA LEU A 154 -11.68 -7.69 -4.16
C LEU A 154 -13.00 -8.31 -3.73
N ASP A 155 -13.86 -8.55 -4.71
CA ASP A 155 -15.07 -9.34 -4.58
C ASP A 155 -14.88 -10.74 -5.19
N LEU A 156 -15.78 -11.67 -4.90
CA LEU A 156 -15.75 -13.01 -5.48
C LEU A 156 -15.69 -13.00 -7.01
N MET A 157 -16.39 -12.05 -7.63
CA MET A 157 -16.42 -11.88 -9.09
C MET A 157 -15.14 -11.20 -9.64
N SER A 158 -14.24 -10.72 -8.77
CA SER A 158 -12.98 -10.12 -9.21
C SER A 158 -11.95 -11.16 -9.65
N ALA A 159 -12.11 -12.42 -9.27
CA ALA A 159 -11.22 -13.51 -9.62
C ALA A 159 -11.89 -14.44 -10.63
N ASP A 160 -11.44 -14.41 -11.88
CA ASP A 160 -11.75 -15.44 -12.84
C ASP A 160 -10.76 -16.59 -12.64
N ARG A 161 -11.23 -17.63 -11.95
CA ARG A 161 -10.40 -18.78 -11.58
C ARG A 161 -10.18 -19.74 -12.74
N SER A 162 -11.10 -19.79 -13.71
CA SER A 162 -10.97 -20.62 -14.90
C SER A 162 -9.83 -20.14 -15.78
N ASP A 163 -9.73 -18.84 -15.96
CA ASP A 163 -8.69 -18.21 -16.78
C ASP A 163 -7.47 -17.75 -15.97
N GLY A 164 -7.51 -17.90 -14.64
CA GLY A 164 -6.43 -17.46 -13.76
C GLY A 164 -6.21 -15.95 -13.81
N LEU A 165 -7.27 -15.17 -13.93
CA LEU A 165 -7.24 -13.72 -14.05
C LEU A 165 -7.80 -13.04 -12.81
N LEU A 166 -7.23 -11.89 -12.44
CA LEU A 166 -7.68 -11.06 -11.34
C LEU A 166 -7.98 -9.65 -11.84
N LEU A 167 -9.23 -9.21 -11.69
CA LEU A 167 -9.63 -7.84 -11.97
C LEU A 167 -9.37 -6.97 -10.74
N VAL A 168 -8.39 -6.09 -10.82
CA VAL A 168 -7.97 -5.20 -9.74
C VAL A 168 -8.42 -3.77 -10.01
N ARG A 169 -9.12 -3.17 -9.05
CA ARG A 169 -9.57 -1.77 -9.11
C ARG A 169 -8.65 -0.86 -8.31
N GLY A 170 -8.00 0.08 -8.98
CA GLY A 170 -7.07 1.05 -8.41
C GLY A 170 -7.69 2.42 -8.10
N LYS A 171 -6.84 3.40 -7.79
CA LYS A 171 -7.25 4.79 -7.52
C LYS A 171 -8.00 5.38 -8.73
N GLY A 172 -9.15 6.01 -8.47
CA GLY A 172 -10.00 6.60 -9.51
C GLY A 172 -10.81 5.58 -10.30
N ASN A 173 -11.12 4.45 -9.68
CA ASN A 173 -11.91 3.34 -10.29
C ASN A 173 -11.31 2.77 -11.58
N ARG A 174 -9.99 2.90 -11.76
CA ARG A 174 -9.29 2.31 -12.90
C ARG A 174 -9.10 0.82 -12.69
N GLU A 175 -9.56 0.05 -13.64
CA GLU A 175 -9.45 -1.39 -13.63
C GLU A 175 -8.21 -1.85 -14.41
N ARG A 176 -7.61 -2.92 -13.95
CA ARG A 176 -6.59 -3.67 -14.68
C ARG A 176 -6.75 -5.16 -14.43
N ILE A 177 -6.43 -5.94 -15.43
CA ILE A 177 -6.39 -7.40 -15.32
C ILE A 177 -4.96 -7.80 -15.00
N VAL A 178 -4.79 -8.66 -13.98
CA VAL A 178 -3.50 -9.24 -13.60
C VAL A 178 -3.63 -10.75 -13.64
N PRO A 179 -2.83 -11.45 -14.44
CA PRO A 179 -2.79 -12.91 -14.39
C PRO A 179 -2.27 -13.40 -13.05
N LEU A 180 -2.93 -14.44 -12.53
CA LEU A 180 -2.50 -15.16 -11.34
C LEU A 180 -1.64 -16.35 -11.76
N GLY A 181 -0.49 -16.51 -11.11
CA GLY A 181 0.28 -17.73 -11.25
C GLY A 181 -0.44 -18.93 -10.60
N SER A 182 -0.02 -20.13 -10.95
CA SER A 182 -0.63 -21.39 -10.50
C SER A 182 -0.75 -21.51 -8.98
N TYR A 183 0.22 -21.01 -8.22
CA TYR A 183 0.18 -21.03 -6.75
C TYR A 183 -0.92 -20.15 -6.17
N ALA A 184 -1.08 -18.94 -6.69
CA ALA A 184 -2.13 -18.04 -6.25
C ALA A 184 -3.52 -18.55 -6.64
N ALA A 185 -3.67 -19.12 -7.85
CA ALA A 185 -4.90 -19.75 -8.30
C ALA A 185 -5.29 -20.93 -7.39
N ALA A 186 -4.37 -21.86 -7.13
CA ALA A 186 -4.62 -23.00 -6.24
C ALA A 186 -4.95 -22.57 -4.79
N ALA A 187 -4.30 -21.53 -4.27
CA ALA A 187 -4.59 -20.99 -2.95
C ALA A 187 -5.99 -20.36 -2.90
N LEU A 188 -6.41 -19.65 -3.96
CA LEU A 188 -7.75 -19.09 -4.08
C LEU A 188 -8.82 -20.19 -4.17
N ASP A 189 -8.57 -21.27 -4.91
CA ASP A 189 -9.50 -22.40 -5.01
C ASP A 189 -9.74 -23.06 -3.65
N ARG A 190 -8.66 -23.31 -2.90
CA ARG A 190 -8.76 -23.84 -1.53
C ARG A 190 -9.48 -22.88 -0.59
N TRP A 191 -9.26 -21.58 -0.73
CA TRP A 191 -9.90 -20.56 0.08
C TRP A 191 -11.36 -20.37 -0.23
N THR A 192 -11.77 -20.32 -1.50
CA THR A 192 -13.16 -20.04 -1.91
C THR A 192 -14.10 -21.23 -1.73
N GLY A 193 -13.57 -22.41 -1.43
CA GLY A 193 -14.34 -23.61 -1.14
C GLY A 193 -15.09 -23.57 0.20
N PRO A 194 -15.95 -24.57 0.45
CA PRO A 194 -16.77 -24.64 1.68
C PRO A 194 -15.94 -24.61 2.97
N GLU A 195 -14.84 -25.32 3.00
CA GLU A 195 -13.92 -25.43 4.15
C GLU A 195 -13.01 -24.21 4.34
N GLY A 196 -13.02 -23.27 3.40
CA GLY A 196 -12.30 -22.00 3.48
C GLY A 196 -13.24 -20.86 3.79
N ARG A 197 -13.58 -20.05 2.75
CA ARG A 197 -14.46 -18.92 2.89
C ARG A 197 -15.86 -19.30 3.39
N GLY A 198 -16.37 -20.42 2.94
CA GLY A 198 -17.68 -20.93 3.39
C GLY A 198 -17.75 -21.12 4.90
N ALA A 199 -16.70 -21.64 5.51
CA ALA A 199 -16.63 -21.87 6.96
C ALA A 199 -16.56 -20.56 7.78
N LEU A 200 -16.16 -19.44 7.19
CA LEU A 200 -16.16 -18.12 7.83
C LEU A 200 -17.36 -17.25 7.44
N ALA A 201 -18.19 -17.70 6.51
CA ALA A 201 -19.40 -16.97 6.13
C ALA A 201 -20.41 -16.98 7.29
N PRO A 202 -20.86 -15.82 7.80
CA PRO A 202 -21.82 -15.78 8.89
C PRO A 202 -23.22 -16.13 8.39
N ALA A 203 -24.08 -16.66 9.25
CA ALA A 203 -25.48 -16.90 8.93
C ALA A 203 -26.23 -15.60 8.53
N ARG A 204 -25.78 -14.46 9.05
CA ARG A 204 -26.29 -13.13 8.71
C ARG A 204 -25.15 -12.14 8.58
N TRP A 205 -25.05 -11.48 7.42
CA TRP A 205 -24.05 -10.46 7.13
C TRP A 205 -24.34 -9.16 7.91
N GLN A 206 -23.31 -8.60 8.53
CA GLN A 206 -23.45 -7.39 9.37
C GLN A 206 -23.46 -6.12 8.54
N ARG A 207 -22.74 -6.11 7.41
CA ARG A 207 -22.62 -4.93 6.54
C ARG A 207 -22.98 -5.33 5.11
N ARG A 208 -23.66 -4.41 4.42
CA ARG A 208 -23.93 -4.56 2.99
C ARG A 208 -22.61 -4.63 2.22
N GLY A 209 -22.46 -5.62 1.35
CA GLY A 209 -21.29 -5.84 0.52
C GLY A 209 -20.23 -6.79 1.14
N ASP A 210 -20.37 -7.20 2.41
CA ASP A 210 -19.48 -8.22 2.98
C ASP A 210 -19.72 -9.60 2.35
N GLU A 211 -20.93 -9.88 1.90
CA GLU A 211 -21.31 -11.12 1.20
C GLU A 211 -20.53 -11.33 -0.11
N SER A 212 -20.23 -10.24 -0.82
CA SER A 212 -19.45 -10.29 -2.07
C SER A 212 -17.95 -10.30 -1.84
N ALA A 213 -17.48 -9.95 -0.64
CA ALA A 213 -16.04 -9.82 -0.35
C ALA A 213 -15.29 -11.12 -0.63
N LEU A 214 -14.21 -11.07 -1.38
CA LEU A 214 -13.36 -12.24 -1.62
C LEU A 214 -12.72 -12.72 -0.32
N PHE A 215 -12.17 -11.81 0.49
CA PHE A 215 -11.48 -12.15 1.73
C PHE A 215 -12.26 -11.68 2.97
N LEU A 216 -12.45 -12.59 3.92
CA LEU A 216 -13.19 -12.38 5.16
C LEU A 216 -12.25 -12.33 6.38
N THR A 217 -12.67 -11.60 7.39
CA THR A 217 -12.12 -11.70 8.75
C THR A 217 -12.64 -12.98 9.42
N ALA A 218 -12.07 -13.35 10.56
CA ALA A 218 -12.58 -14.46 11.39
C ALA A 218 -14.04 -14.26 11.86
N ARG A 219 -14.58 -13.04 11.78
CA ARG A 219 -15.95 -12.68 12.16
C ARG A 219 -16.89 -12.54 10.96
N GLY A 220 -16.45 -12.95 9.78
CA GLY A 220 -17.24 -12.93 8.55
C GLY A 220 -17.35 -11.57 7.85
N GLY A 221 -16.81 -10.48 8.38
CA GLY A 221 -16.77 -9.19 7.67
C GLY A 221 -15.63 -9.12 6.65
N ARG A 222 -15.68 -8.17 5.71
CA ARG A 222 -14.61 -7.92 4.73
C ARG A 222 -13.27 -7.69 5.41
N LEU A 223 -12.21 -8.32 4.90
CA LEU A 223 -10.86 -8.17 5.42
C LEU A 223 -10.38 -6.72 5.25
N THR A 224 -9.80 -6.15 6.32
CA THR A 224 -9.29 -4.76 6.31
C THR A 224 -7.79 -4.71 6.03
N ARG A 225 -7.28 -3.54 5.62
CA ARG A 225 -5.85 -3.30 5.43
C ARG A 225 -5.04 -3.58 6.71
N GLN A 226 -5.57 -3.16 7.86
CA GLN A 226 -4.92 -3.39 9.15
C GLN A 226 -4.87 -4.88 9.50
N ALA A 227 -5.98 -5.61 9.27
CA ALA A 227 -6.03 -7.05 9.49
C ALA A 227 -5.07 -7.80 8.54
N THR A 228 -4.95 -7.36 7.28
CA THR A 228 -3.99 -7.92 6.32
C THR A 228 -2.53 -7.67 6.75
N PHE A 229 -2.24 -6.46 7.25
CA PHE A 229 -0.91 -6.17 7.77
C PHE A 229 -0.59 -7.06 8.99
N ALA A 230 -1.51 -7.15 9.96
CA ALA A 230 -1.33 -7.98 11.15
C ALA A 230 -1.19 -9.48 10.80
N LEU A 231 -1.92 -9.96 9.80
CA LEU A 231 -1.80 -11.31 9.25
C LEU A 231 -0.38 -11.56 8.71
N LEU A 232 0.09 -10.68 7.84
CA LEU A 232 1.43 -10.78 7.25
C LEU A 232 2.52 -10.78 8.33
N GLN A 233 2.41 -9.86 9.31
CA GLN A 233 3.35 -9.77 10.44
C GLN A 233 3.39 -11.06 11.26
N ARG A 234 2.23 -11.66 11.57
CA ARG A 234 2.18 -12.93 12.31
C ARG A 234 2.87 -14.06 11.56
N ARG A 235 2.63 -14.18 10.23
CA ARG A 235 3.24 -15.25 9.43
C ARG A 235 4.75 -15.04 9.24
N ALA A 236 5.17 -13.79 9.06
CA ALA A 236 6.58 -13.45 8.98
C ALA A 236 7.32 -13.66 10.32
N ALA A 237 6.67 -13.43 11.47
CA ALA A 237 7.25 -13.67 12.78
C ALA A 237 7.62 -15.16 13.01
N VAL A 238 6.83 -16.10 12.46
CA VAL A 238 7.12 -17.54 12.54
C VAL A 238 8.48 -17.89 11.93
N VAL A 239 8.90 -17.11 10.92
CA VAL A 239 10.16 -17.33 10.18
C VAL A 239 11.21 -16.24 10.44
N GLY A 240 11.01 -15.42 11.48
CA GLY A 240 11.97 -14.39 11.90
C GLY A 240 12.11 -13.21 10.94
N LEU A 241 11.09 -12.91 10.12
CA LEU A 241 11.12 -11.86 9.09
C LEU A 241 10.16 -10.69 9.37
N SER A 242 9.58 -10.57 10.57
CA SER A 242 8.59 -9.53 10.91
C SER A 242 9.11 -8.12 10.70
N ASP A 243 10.37 -7.84 11.04
CA ASP A 243 10.93 -6.48 11.02
C ASP A 243 11.18 -5.94 9.61
N VAL A 244 11.28 -6.83 8.62
CA VAL A 244 11.65 -6.48 7.24
C VAL A 244 10.49 -6.61 6.26
N VAL A 245 9.32 -7.14 6.68
CA VAL A 245 8.20 -7.40 5.80
C VAL A 245 7.07 -6.37 5.98
N SER A 246 6.47 -6.00 4.87
CA SER A 246 5.20 -5.26 4.81
C SER A 246 4.52 -5.57 3.46
N PRO A 247 3.22 -5.26 3.27
CA PRO A 247 2.58 -5.40 1.95
C PRO A 247 3.30 -4.60 0.86
N HIS A 248 3.94 -3.49 1.23
CA HIS A 248 4.73 -2.69 0.30
C HIS A 248 6.03 -3.38 -0.11
N VAL A 249 6.68 -4.06 0.83
CA VAL A 249 7.87 -4.88 0.58
C VAL A 249 7.52 -6.07 -0.31
N LEU A 250 6.40 -6.78 -0.09
CA LEU A 250 5.96 -7.86 -0.96
C LEU A 250 5.75 -7.39 -2.41
N ARG A 251 5.07 -6.25 -2.58
CA ARG A 251 4.89 -5.64 -3.90
C ARG A 251 6.22 -5.22 -4.54
N HIS A 252 7.13 -4.64 -3.77
CA HIS A 252 8.47 -4.28 -4.26
C HIS A 252 9.26 -5.52 -4.66
N SER A 253 9.18 -6.60 -3.87
CA SER A 253 9.82 -7.88 -4.19
C SER A 253 9.25 -8.52 -5.46
N CYS A 254 7.92 -8.49 -5.64
CA CYS A 254 7.29 -8.93 -6.88
C CYS A 254 7.88 -8.19 -8.10
N ALA A 255 7.93 -6.85 -8.05
CA ALA A 255 8.48 -6.03 -9.12
C ALA A 255 9.95 -6.37 -9.41
N THR A 256 10.76 -6.47 -8.36
CA THR A 256 12.19 -6.79 -8.46
C THR A 256 12.42 -8.17 -9.06
N HIS A 257 11.66 -9.18 -8.63
CA HIS A 257 11.80 -10.54 -9.14
C HIS A 257 11.35 -10.66 -10.58
N LEU A 258 10.28 -9.98 -10.98
CA LEU A 258 9.86 -9.94 -12.39
C LEU A 258 10.96 -9.36 -13.28
N LEU A 259 11.54 -8.22 -12.88
CA LEU A 259 12.64 -7.58 -13.62
C LEU A 259 13.89 -8.46 -13.65
N ALA A 260 14.28 -9.03 -12.52
CA ALA A 260 15.45 -9.92 -12.42
C ALA A 260 15.33 -11.16 -13.31
N ASN A 261 14.10 -11.64 -13.52
CA ASN A 261 13.80 -12.78 -14.38
C ASN A 261 13.46 -12.36 -15.83
N GLY A 262 13.81 -11.15 -16.24
CA GLY A 262 13.75 -10.68 -17.62
C GLY A 262 12.40 -10.20 -18.10
N ALA A 263 11.45 -9.84 -17.19
CA ALA A 263 10.24 -9.16 -17.61
C ALA A 263 10.56 -7.72 -18.06
N ASP A 264 9.92 -7.29 -19.15
CA ASP A 264 10.01 -5.90 -19.60
C ASP A 264 9.46 -4.94 -18.53
N ILE A 265 10.15 -3.83 -18.32
CA ILE A 265 9.76 -2.82 -17.32
C ILE A 265 8.35 -2.28 -17.56
N ARG A 266 7.89 -2.20 -18.82
CA ARG A 266 6.54 -1.77 -19.18
C ARG A 266 5.49 -2.76 -18.71
N VAL A 267 5.76 -4.05 -18.87
CA VAL A 267 4.89 -5.13 -18.35
C VAL A 267 4.80 -5.03 -16.84
N VAL A 268 5.92 -4.84 -16.15
CA VAL A 268 5.94 -4.67 -14.69
C VAL A 268 5.16 -3.43 -14.25
N GLN A 269 5.29 -2.31 -14.97
CA GLN A 269 4.54 -1.09 -14.69
C GLN A 269 3.02 -1.29 -14.86
N GLU A 270 2.60 -2.05 -15.86
CA GLU A 270 1.20 -2.37 -16.12
C GLU A 270 0.62 -3.28 -15.03
N VAL A 271 1.31 -4.37 -14.70
CA VAL A 271 0.95 -5.26 -13.58
C VAL A 271 0.77 -4.46 -12.28
N LEU A 272 1.70 -3.57 -11.99
CA LEU A 272 1.66 -2.76 -10.79
C LEU A 272 0.64 -1.61 -10.84
N GLY A 273 0.19 -1.20 -12.01
CA GLY A 273 -0.68 -0.04 -12.19
C GLY A 273 0.04 1.26 -11.79
N HIS A 274 1.28 1.45 -12.24
CA HIS A 274 2.00 2.71 -12.08
C HIS A 274 1.44 3.74 -13.07
N ARG A 275 1.18 4.95 -12.58
CA ARG A 275 0.93 6.09 -13.47
C ARG A 275 2.23 6.39 -14.22
N SER A 276 2.26 6.19 -15.52
CA SER A 276 3.29 6.78 -16.37
C SER A 276 3.27 8.30 -16.18
N ILE A 277 4.40 8.84 -15.70
CA ILE A 277 4.72 10.25 -15.84
C ILE A 277 5.10 10.43 -17.30
N ALA A 278 4.37 11.30 -17.95
CA ALA A 278 4.57 11.81 -19.30
C ALA A 278 3.98 11.00 -20.48
N THR A 279 3.24 11.77 -21.24
CA THR A 279 2.79 11.64 -22.63
C THR A 279 1.58 10.74 -22.89
N THR A 280 0.48 11.43 -23.13
CA THR A 280 -0.65 11.04 -23.99
C THR A 280 -0.11 10.71 -25.40
N GLN A 281 0.58 9.59 -25.53
CA GLN A 281 0.80 8.96 -26.83
C GLN A 281 0.12 7.60 -26.82
N ARG A 282 -0.68 7.38 -27.88
CA ARG A 282 -1.31 6.13 -28.28
C ARG A 282 -0.37 4.94 -28.03
N TYR A 283 -0.52 4.26 -26.89
CA TYR A 283 0.13 2.97 -26.71
C TYR A 283 -0.96 1.92 -26.51
N THR A 284 -0.97 0.97 -27.42
CA THR A 284 -1.66 -0.30 -27.40
C THR A 284 -1.55 -0.90 -25.99
N LYS A 285 -2.71 -1.22 -25.41
CA LYS A 285 -2.78 -2.06 -24.20
C LYS A 285 -1.95 -3.30 -24.46
N VAL A 286 -1.10 -3.68 -23.50
CA VAL A 286 -0.38 -4.96 -23.59
C VAL A 286 -1.44 -6.06 -23.68
N ASP A 287 -1.27 -6.94 -24.67
CA ASP A 287 -2.18 -8.06 -24.88
C ASP A 287 -2.23 -8.94 -23.61
N PRO A 288 -3.41 -9.30 -23.10
CA PRO A 288 -3.57 -10.17 -21.95
C PRO A 288 -2.81 -11.49 -22.07
N GLU A 289 -2.69 -12.05 -23.24
CA GLU A 289 -1.93 -13.28 -23.50
C GLU A 289 -0.43 -13.04 -23.33
N HIS A 290 0.09 -11.94 -23.84
CA HIS A 290 1.49 -11.56 -23.67
C HIS A 290 1.83 -11.29 -22.21
N LEU A 291 0.91 -10.63 -21.48
CA LEU A 291 1.03 -10.38 -20.07
C LEU A 291 1.08 -11.70 -19.27
N ARG A 292 0.19 -12.63 -19.59
CA ARG A 292 0.14 -13.97 -18.99
C ARG A 292 1.43 -14.75 -19.24
N ALA A 293 1.85 -14.85 -20.49
CA ALA A 293 3.07 -15.56 -20.87
C ALA A 293 4.32 -14.99 -20.20
N THR A 294 4.39 -13.66 -20.05
CA THR A 294 5.49 -12.99 -19.37
C THR A 294 5.49 -13.30 -17.87
N LEU A 295 4.32 -13.22 -17.19
CA LEU A 295 4.22 -13.56 -15.76
C LEU A 295 4.49 -15.03 -15.51
N GLU A 296 3.97 -15.94 -16.32
CA GLU A 296 4.26 -17.38 -16.20
C GLU A 296 5.76 -17.70 -16.31
N ARG A 297 6.48 -16.98 -17.15
CA ARG A 297 7.92 -17.17 -17.36
C ARG A 297 8.77 -16.47 -16.29
N ALA A 298 8.42 -15.21 -15.95
CA ALA A 298 9.26 -14.34 -15.14
C ALA A 298 8.88 -14.32 -13.66
N HIS A 299 7.62 -14.62 -13.27
CA HIS A 299 7.23 -14.63 -11.89
C HIS A 299 7.68 -15.92 -11.20
N PRO A 300 8.36 -15.89 -10.02
CA PRO A 300 8.84 -17.08 -9.32
C PRO A 300 7.75 -18.10 -8.98
N ARG A 301 6.50 -17.66 -8.89
CA ARG A 301 5.32 -18.50 -8.63
C ARG A 301 4.35 -18.53 -9.83
N GLY A 302 4.85 -18.27 -11.04
CA GLY A 302 4.06 -18.31 -12.27
C GLY A 302 3.61 -19.72 -12.63
N ARG A 303 4.52 -20.70 -12.53
CA ARG A 303 4.26 -22.13 -12.79
C ARG A 303 4.72 -22.99 -11.61
N PRO A 304 4.12 -24.18 -11.40
CA PRO A 304 4.66 -25.14 -10.45
C PRO A 304 6.12 -25.45 -10.79
N ARG A 305 6.99 -25.52 -9.78
CA ARG A 305 8.34 -26.06 -9.99
C ARG A 305 8.20 -27.52 -10.39
N THR A 306 8.45 -27.83 -11.64
CA THR A 306 8.72 -29.22 -12.00
C THR A 306 9.96 -29.65 -11.21
N SER A 307 9.82 -30.71 -10.40
CA SER A 307 10.96 -31.33 -9.75
C SER A 307 12.01 -31.63 -10.82
N ARG A 308 13.14 -30.95 -10.74
CA ARG A 308 14.32 -31.40 -11.50
C ARG A 308 14.70 -32.76 -10.92
N SER A 309 14.55 -33.78 -11.73
CA SER A 309 15.08 -35.11 -11.53
C SER A 309 16.60 -35.05 -11.33
#